data_64aed970509d50694c6ef69274a99e6a
#
_entry.id   64aed970509d50694c6ef69274a99e6a
#
_cell.length_a   1.000
_cell.length_b   1.000
_cell.length_c   1.000
_cell.angle_alpha   90.00
_cell.angle_beta   90.00
_cell.angle_gamma   90.00
#
_symmetry.space_group_name_H-M   'P 1'
#
loop_
_entity.id
_entity.type
_entity.pdbx_description
1 polymer ?
#
loop_
_entity_poly.entity_id
_entity_poly.type
_entity_poly.pdbx_seq_one_letter_code
_entity_poly.pdbx_strand_id
1 'polypeptide(L)'
;MTAAVLDCFASLAMTAHDLTPDLAARFAGIALGHVTREYPHKLDQVLDGPEDLLSPRELHPIFFGSFDWHSCVHGWWLMLRLRRLFPELAAAARIEALADEMLAPAKVAGELDYLDRAYSGGFERPYGWAWLLALHAEAQRHPDRPWAEDLEPLARAFAGRFQTYLPKLTYPIRVGTHFNTAFAMILALEWAEPNDPLLADLIRDRARDYYGQDRRCQAWEPGGDEFLSSALTEALCMRRTQGDEAFRGWFAGFLPDLASRAPPSLFAPATVADRSDGKIAHLDGLNLSRAWCWRSFAPALEPELADLARKTADEHLAASLPHVAGDYMGEHWLATFAVLALEA
;
A
#
# COMPACT_ATOMS: atom_id res chain seq x y z
N MET A 1 -8.73 40.51 -3.73
CA MET A 1 -8.02 39.21 -3.80
C MET A 1 -7.03 39.34 -4.97
N THR A 2 -5.76 39.44 -4.65
CA THR A 2 -4.71 39.90 -5.53
C THR A 2 -4.10 38.75 -6.35
N ALA A 3 -3.60 39.05 -7.55
CA ALA A 3 -2.98 38.12 -8.52
C ALA A 3 -1.96 37.13 -7.93
N ALA A 4 -1.34 37.43 -6.79
CA ALA A 4 -0.38 36.57 -6.09
C ALA A 4 -0.97 35.24 -5.55
N VAL A 5 -2.30 35.18 -5.31
CA VAL A 5 -2.96 33.94 -4.81
C VAL A 5 -3.25 33.00 -5.99
N LEU A 6 -3.51 33.53 -7.17
CA LEU A 6 -3.73 32.73 -8.39
C LEU A 6 -2.44 32.12 -8.93
N ASP A 7 -1.30 32.80 -8.79
CA ASP A 7 0.02 32.27 -9.17
C ASP A 7 0.48 31.11 -8.28
N CYS A 8 0.09 31.08 -6.99
CA CYS A 8 0.40 29.98 -6.07
C CYS A 8 -0.34 28.70 -6.45
N PHE A 9 -1.58 28.79 -6.94
CA PHE A 9 -2.35 27.62 -7.41
C PHE A 9 -1.89 27.12 -8.79
N ALA A 10 -1.43 28.02 -9.66
CA ALA A 10 -0.88 27.63 -10.95
C ALA A 10 0.49 26.93 -10.81
N SER A 11 1.31 27.32 -9.83
CA SER A 11 2.57 26.65 -9.50
C SER A 11 2.37 25.25 -8.90
N LEU A 12 1.33 25.05 -8.10
CA LEU A 12 0.95 23.72 -7.55
C LEU A 12 0.44 22.75 -8.64
N ALA A 13 -0.20 23.26 -9.68
CA ALA A 13 -0.66 22.42 -10.79
C ALA A 13 0.47 21.90 -11.70
N MET A 14 1.63 22.54 -11.70
CA MET A 14 2.80 22.13 -12.53
C MET A 14 3.76 21.16 -11.84
N THR A 15 3.61 20.87 -10.52
CA THR A 15 4.51 20.02 -9.73
C THR A 15 3.86 18.73 -9.22
N ALA A 16 2.68 18.37 -9.70
CA ALA A 16 1.92 17.20 -9.23
C ALA A 16 2.49 15.84 -9.69
N HIS A 17 3.66 15.80 -10.31
CA HIS A 17 4.16 14.59 -10.96
C HIS A 17 5.28 13.87 -10.21
N ASP A 18 5.96 14.54 -9.25
CA ASP A 18 7.11 13.98 -8.56
C ASP A 18 7.01 14.11 -7.04
N LEU A 19 7.59 13.14 -6.32
CA LEU A 19 7.78 13.25 -4.88
C LEU A 19 8.85 14.28 -4.56
N THR A 20 8.43 15.49 -4.19
CA THR A 20 9.34 16.59 -3.85
C THR A 20 9.84 16.52 -2.41
N PRO A 21 10.98 17.15 -2.05
CA PRO A 21 11.45 17.25 -0.66
C PRO A 21 10.41 17.85 0.29
N ASP A 22 9.61 18.81 -0.14
CA ASP A 22 8.57 19.45 0.68
C ASP A 22 7.42 18.47 0.97
N LEU A 23 6.97 17.71 -0.03
CA LEU A 23 5.98 16.64 0.17
C LEU A 23 6.54 15.53 1.07
N ALA A 24 7.79 15.12 0.85
CA ALA A 24 8.48 14.14 1.67
C ALA A 24 8.58 14.58 3.13
N ALA A 25 8.95 15.83 3.39
CA ALA A 25 9.00 16.41 4.74
C ALA A 25 7.62 16.39 5.42
N ARG A 26 6.57 16.78 4.67
CA ARG A 26 5.19 16.75 5.16
C ARG A 26 4.74 15.34 5.51
N PHE A 27 4.97 14.36 4.63
CA PHE A 27 4.57 12.97 4.83
C PHE A 27 5.36 12.30 5.96
N ALA A 28 6.66 12.58 6.08
CA ALA A 28 7.47 12.14 7.21
C ALA A 28 6.94 12.69 8.54
N GLY A 29 6.57 13.98 8.57
CA GLY A 29 5.98 14.63 9.76
C GLY A 29 4.67 13.98 10.18
N ILE A 30 3.80 13.64 9.21
CA ILE A 30 2.54 12.93 9.42
C ILE A 30 2.82 11.56 10.06
N ALA A 31 3.64 10.72 9.42
CA ALA A 31 3.94 9.37 9.90
C ALA A 31 4.56 9.38 11.31
N LEU A 32 5.54 10.26 11.56
CA LEU A 32 6.13 10.46 12.89
C LEU A 32 5.12 10.88 13.97
N GLY A 33 4.01 11.49 13.55
CA GLY A 33 2.94 11.95 14.46
C GLY A 33 2.00 10.84 14.91
N HIS A 34 1.95 9.71 14.20
CA HIS A 34 0.95 8.67 14.48
C HIS A 34 1.50 7.27 14.74
N VAL A 35 2.69 6.86 14.20
CA VAL A 35 3.20 5.48 14.37
C VAL A 35 3.43 5.05 15.81
N THR A 36 3.59 5.99 16.74
CA THR A 36 3.70 5.74 18.18
C THR A 36 2.51 6.28 18.97
N ARG A 37 1.48 6.78 18.31
CA ARG A 37 0.25 7.25 18.94
C ARG A 37 -0.70 6.08 19.13
N GLU A 38 -0.83 5.62 20.37
CA GLU A 38 -1.58 4.40 20.70
C GLU A 38 -3.09 4.54 20.49
N TYR A 39 -3.67 5.73 20.69
CA TYR A 39 -5.12 5.93 20.60
C TYR A 39 -5.48 7.14 19.73
N PRO A 40 -6.64 7.10 19.01
CA PRO A 40 -7.59 5.96 18.89
C PRO A 40 -6.99 4.79 18.13
N HIS A 41 -7.35 3.54 18.49
CA HIS A 41 -6.83 2.33 17.86
C HIS A 41 -7.92 1.26 17.71
N LYS A 42 -7.97 0.60 16.56
CA LYS A 42 -8.83 -0.55 16.28
C LYS A 42 -8.01 -1.83 16.32
N LEU A 43 -8.26 -2.67 17.32
CA LEU A 43 -7.66 -4.01 17.39
C LEU A 43 -8.39 -4.99 16.46
N ASP A 44 -7.62 -5.80 15.73
CA ASP A 44 -8.10 -6.94 14.93
C ASP A 44 -7.62 -8.24 15.59
N GLN A 45 -8.37 -8.72 16.59
CA GLN A 45 -8.02 -9.96 17.29
C GLN A 45 -9.25 -10.80 17.64
N VAL A 46 -9.02 -12.10 17.78
CA VAL A 46 -9.98 -13.04 18.39
C VAL A 46 -9.59 -13.25 19.84
N LEU A 47 -10.53 -13.10 20.75
CA LEU A 47 -10.33 -13.39 22.18
C LEU A 47 -10.63 -14.87 22.46
N ASP A 48 -9.71 -15.57 23.09
CA ASP A 48 -9.91 -16.95 23.58
C ASP A 48 -10.37 -16.95 25.05
N GLY A 49 -10.05 -15.86 25.78
CA GLY A 49 -10.46 -15.63 27.15
C GLY A 49 -10.37 -14.17 27.58
N PRO A 50 -10.84 -13.82 28.78
CA PRO A 50 -10.80 -12.45 29.27
C PRO A 50 -9.36 -11.92 29.48
N GLU A 51 -8.38 -12.79 29.65
CA GLU A 51 -6.95 -12.47 29.74
C GLU A 51 -6.34 -11.95 28.43
N ASP A 52 -7.05 -12.12 27.33
CA ASP A 52 -6.66 -11.60 26.02
C ASP A 52 -6.95 -10.10 25.84
N LEU A 53 -7.70 -9.51 26.77
CA LEU A 53 -8.00 -8.08 26.76
C LEU A 53 -6.78 -7.26 27.21
N LEU A 54 -5.83 -7.08 26.29
CA LEU A 54 -4.62 -6.29 26.47
C LEU A 54 -4.70 -4.98 25.66
N SER A 55 -3.89 -4.00 26.08
CA SER A 55 -3.77 -2.75 25.32
C SER A 55 -3.06 -2.99 23.97
N PRO A 56 -3.24 -2.08 22.98
CA PRO A 56 -2.53 -2.18 21.71
C PRO A 56 -1.02 -2.38 21.86
N ARG A 57 -0.39 -1.64 22.77
CA ARG A 57 1.06 -1.70 23.01
C ARG A 57 1.52 -3.01 23.66
N GLU A 58 0.68 -3.61 24.50
CA GLU A 58 0.99 -4.91 25.10
C GLU A 58 0.90 -6.04 24.09
N LEU A 59 -0.03 -5.94 23.13
CA LEU A 59 -0.21 -6.91 22.05
C LEU A 59 0.83 -6.75 20.94
N HIS A 60 1.11 -5.50 20.57
CA HIS A 60 1.92 -5.12 19.41
C HIS A 60 2.97 -4.08 19.81
N PRO A 61 4.12 -4.50 20.37
CA PRO A 61 5.11 -3.57 20.93
C PRO A 61 5.81 -2.70 19.88
N ILE A 62 5.66 -3.01 18.58
CA ILE A 62 6.12 -2.18 17.46
C ILE A 62 4.95 -1.45 16.82
N PHE A 63 3.88 -2.19 16.49
CA PHE A 63 2.81 -1.72 15.60
C PHE A 63 1.52 -1.36 16.35
N PHE A 64 1.66 -0.76 17.53
CA PHE A 64 0.56 -0.30 18.39
C PHE A 64 0.02 1.08 18.01
N GLY A 65 0.74 1.84 17.18
CA GLY A 65 0.37 3.19 16.79
C GLY A 65 -0.58 3.25 15.60
N SER A 66 -0.82 4.46 15.11
CA SER A 66 -1.80 4.71 14.04
C SER A 66 -3.22 4.29 14.46
N PHE A 67 -4.11 4.05 13.48
CA PHE A 67 -5.48 3.64 13.78
C PHE A 67 -5.61 2.11 13.94
N ASP A 68 -4.75 1.35 13.28
CA ASP A 68 -4.69 -0.11 13.32
C ASP A 68 -3.29 -0.64 13.00
N TRP A 69 -3.10 -1.95 13.16
CA TRP A 69 -1.79 -2.59 12.99
C TRP A 69 -1.19 -2.36 11.60
N HIS A 70 -1.95 -2.59 10.54
CA HIS A 70 -1.42 -2.47 9.18
C HIS A 70 -1.10 -1.02 8.80
N SER A 71 -1.88 -0.04 9.26
CA SER A 71 -1.57 1.37 8.99
C SER A 71 -0.31 1.83 9.73
N CYS A 72 -0.04 1.24 10.91
CA CYS A 72 1.24 1.44 11.59
C CYS A 72 2.40 0.82 10.78
N VAL A 73 2.26 -0.41 10.28
CA VAL A 73 3.28 -1.09 9.47
C VAL A 73 3.66 -0.29 8.24
N HIS A 74 2.66 0.15 7.45
CA HIS A 74 3.00 0.91 6.25
C HIS A 74 3.38 2.38 6.54
N GLY A 75 3.03 2.91 7.72
CA GLY A 75 3.61 4.16 8.23
C GLY A 75 5.12 4.02 8.49
N TRP A 76 5.57 2.88 9.02
CA TRP A 76 6.99 2.54 9.16
C TRP A 76 7.66 2.38 7.79
N TRP A 77 7.04 1.67 6.85
CA TRP A 77 7.52 1.58 5.48
C TRP A 77 7.72 2.97 4.86
N LEU A 78 6.72 3.86 5.00
CA LEU A 78 6.78 5.24 4.51
C LEU A 78 7.97 6.00 5.10
N MET A 79 8.17 5.95 6.41
CA MET A 79 9.27 6.64 7.08
C MET A 79 10.64 6.15 6.60
N LEU A 80 10.85 4.83 6.54
CA LEU A 80 12.12 4.29 6.06
C LEU A 80 12.35 4.66 4.59
N ARG A 81 11.30 4.58 3.75
CA ARG A 81 11.36 4.99 2.35
C ARG A 81 11.80 6.44 2.19
N LEU A 82 11.17 7.35 2.94
CA LEU A 82 11.48 8.77 2.88
C LEU A 82 12.89 9.08 3.42
N ARG A 83 13.33 8.42 4.49
CA ARG A 83 14.71 8.54 4.99
C ARG A 83 15.73 8.17 3.90
N ARG A 84 15.47 7.11 3.15
CA ARG A 84 16.39 6.66 2.09
C ARG A 84 16.40 7.59 0.88
N LEU A 85 15.22 8.04 0.44
CA LEU A 85 15.11 8.89 -0.75
C LEU A 85 15.58 10.34 -0.49
N PHE A 86 15.40 10.80 0.74
CA PHE A 86 15.70 12.18 1.15
C PHE A 86 16.49 12.18 2.46
N PRO A 87 17.75 11.71 2.47
CA PRO A 87 18.55 11.61 3.68
C PRO A 87 18.84 12.95 4.37
N GLU A 88 18.72 14.06 3.63
CA GLU A 88 18.94 15.42 4.13
C GLU A 88 17.69 16.03 4.81
N LEU A 89 16.56 15.33 4.84
CA LEU A 89 15.38 15.84 5.55
C LEU A 89 15.67 15.99 7.05
N ALA A 90 15.19 17.07 7.65
CA ALA A 90 15.28 17.29 9.10
C ALA A 90 14.61 16.14 9.89
N ALA A 91 13.65 15.43 9.29
CA ALA A 91 13.00 14.27 9.87
C ALA A 91 13.88 13.00 9.86
N ALA A 92 14.89 12.89 9.00
CA ALA A 92 15.65 11.66 8.78
C ALA A 92 16.32 11.13 10.06
N ALA A 93 17.01 11.99 10.82
CA ALA A 93 17.64 11.62 12.08
C ALA A 93 16.62 11.19 13.16
N ARG A 94 15.43 11.79 13.17
CA ARG A 94 14.36 11.43 14.10
C ARG A 94 13.74 10.06 13.71
N ILE A 95 13.54 9.81 12.42
CA ILE A 95 13.08 8.51 11.91
C ILE A 95 14.09 7.43 12.31
N GLU A 96 15.37 7.70 12.13
CA GLU A 96 16.47 6.79 12.48
C GLU A 96 16.46 6.42 13.96
N ALA A 97 16.48 7.42 14.84
CA ALA A 97 16.47 7.19 16.28
C ALA A 97 15.23 6.41 16.73
N LEU A 98 14.07 6.70 16.14
CA LEU A 98 12.83 6.01 16.46
C LEU A 98 12.83 4.57 15.94
N ALA A 99 13.38 4.33 14.74
CA ALA A 99 13.50 2.99 14.18
C ALA A 99 14.47 2.12 14.97
N ASP A 100 15.62 2.67 15.41
CA ASP A 100 16.57 1.97 16.29
C ASP A 100 15.93 1.52 17.61
N GLU A 101 15.02 2.34 18.17
CA GLU A 101 14.28 2.00 19.38
C GLU A 101 13.18 0.97 19.14
N MET A 102 12.42 1.14 18.04
CA MET A 102 11.17 0.41 17.85
C MET A 102 11.35 -0.92 17.11
N LEU A 103 12.28 -1.02 16.15
CA LEU A 103 12.51 -2.24 15.39
C LEU A 103 13.50 -3.20 16.08
N ALA A 104 13.73 -3.01 17.39
CA ALA A 104 14.66 -3.82 18.17
C ALA A 104 14.18 -5.28 18.34
N PRO A 105 15.13 -6.26 18.44
CA PRO A 105 14.81 -7.70 18.50
C PRO A 105 13.81 -8.08 19.60
N ALA A 106 13.88 -7.45 20.77
CA ALA A 106 12.95 -7.75 21.87
C ALA A 106 11.49 -7.38 21.54
N LYS A 107 11.28 -6.32 20.79
CA LYS A 107 9.94 -5.93 20.33
C LYS A 107 9.46 -6.80 19.17
N VAL A 108 10.36 -7.19 18.27
CA VAL A 108 10.05 -8.17 17.20
C VAL A 108 9.62 -9.51 17.81
N ALA A 109 10.27 -9.96 18.88
CA ALA A 109 9.86 -11.16 19.60
C ALA A 109 8.41 -11.04 20.12
N GLY A 110 8.03 -9.87 20.68
CA GLY A 110 6.65 -9.65 21.13
C GLY A 110 5.62 -9.69 19.99
N GLU A 111 5.95 -9.18 18.79
CA GLU A 111 5.09 -9.34 17.61
C GLU A 111 4.98 -10.81 17.17
N LEU A 112 6.05 -11.59 17.28
CA LEU A 112 6.04 -13.03 17.00
C LEU A 112 5.20 -13.79 18.02
N ASP A 113 5.30 -13.46 19.31
CA ASP A 113 4.48 -14.07 20.37
C ASP A 113 2.98 -13.90 20.08
N TYR A 114 2.59 -12.75 19.51
CA TYR A 114 1.21 -12.55 19.05
C TYR A 114 0.81 -13.54 17.94
N LEU A 115 1.69 -13.81 17.00
CA LEU A 115 1.41 -14.74 15.89
C LEU A 115 1.26 -16.20 16.34
N ASP A 116 1.81 -16.57 17.49
CA ASP A 116 1.69 -17.91 18.09
C ASP A 116 0.41 -18.10 18.90
N ARG A 117 -0.38 -17.04 19.13
CA ARG A 117 -1.67 -17.11 19.85
C ARG A 117 -2.68 -17.94 19.08
N ALA A 118 -3.55 -18.63 19.81
CA ALA A 118 -4.70 -19.30 19.25
C ALA A 118 -5.53 -18.30 18.41
N TYR A 119 -6.05 -18.78 17.28
CA TYR A 119 -6.88 -17.98 16.35
C TYR A 119 -6.18 -16.80 15.63
N SER A 120 -4.87 -16.59 15.81
CA SER A 120 -4.13 -15.51 15.09
C SER A 120 -3.97 -15.76 13.59
N GLY A 121 -4.31 -16.95 13.08
CA GLY A 121 -4.07 -17.33 11.68
C GLY A 121 -4.77 -16.47 10.63
N GLY A 122 -5.82 -15.74 10.99
CA GLY A 122 -6.53 -14.78 10.13
C GLY A 122 -6.12 -13.33 10.34
N PHE A 123 -5.31 -13.04 11.37
CA PHE A 123 -4.89 -11.69 11.72
C PHE A 123 -4.25 -10.99 10.51
N GLU A 124 -4.78 -9.82 10.16
CA GLU A 124 -4.28 -8.92 9.10
C GLU A 124 -4.21 -9.53 7.68
N ARG A 125 -4.92 -10.62 7.43
CA ARG A 125 -4.85 -11.39 6.17
C ARG A 125 -5.64 -10.75 5.03
N PRO A 126 -5.04 -10.57 3.85
CA PRO A 126 -3.62 -10.70 3.53
C PRO A 126 -2.86 -9.35 3.47
N TYR A 127 -3.56 -8.23 3.67
CA TYR A 127 -3.08 -6.87 3.45
C TYR A 127 -1.91 -6.50 4.39
N GLY A 128 -2.11 -6.67 5.69
CA GLY A 128 -1.08 -6.39 6.68
C GLY A 128 0.15 -7.31 6.51
N TRP A 129 -0.06 -8.59 6.12
CA TRP A 129 1.05 -9.49 5.82
C TRP A 129 1.94 -8.95 4.69
N ALA A 130 1.29 -8.46 3.62
CA ALA A 130 1.97 -7.92 2.46
C ALA A 130 2.73 -6.63 2.79
N TRP A 131 2.13 -5.75 3.61
CA TRP A 131 2.80 -4.54 4.05
C TRP A 131 4.00 -4.82 4.96
N LEU A 132 3.93 -5.84 5.82
CA LEU A 132 5.11 -6.20 6.60
C LEU A 132 6.26 -6.71 5.72
N LEU A 133 5.97 -7.52 4.71
CA LEU A 133 6.97 -7.93 3.73
C LEU A 133 7.56 -6.72 2.99
N ALA A 134 6.73 -5.75 2.59
CA ALA A 134 7.20 -4.51 1.98
C ALA A 134 8.06 -3.67 2.95
N LEU A 135 7.70 -3.59 4.24
CA LEU A 135 8.51 -2.92 5.25
C LEU A 135 9.89 -3.57 5.38
N HIS A 136 9.96 -4.90 5.46
CA HIS A 136 11.23 -5.62 5.52
C HIS A 136 12.06 -5.39 4.24
N ALA A 137 11.45 -5.44 3.05
CA ALA A 137 12.14 -5.15 1.79
C ALA A 137 12.70 -3.72 1.75
N GLU A 138 12.01 -2.75 2.34
CA GLU A 138 12.55 -1.39 2.47
C GLU A 138 13.67 -1.33 3.50
N ALA A 139 13.55 -2.04 4.64
CA ALA A 139 14.60 -2.12 5.65
C ALA A 139 15.92 -2.69 5.09
N GLN A 140 15.85 -3.67 4.16
CA GLN A 140 17.02 -4.22 3.47
C GLN A 140 17.78 -3.19 2.62
N ARG A 141 17.17 -2.06 2.30
CA ARG A 141 17.78 -0.95 1.57
C ARG A 141 18.52 0.05 2.47
N HIS A 142 18.64 -0.27 3.75
CA HIS A 142 19.36 0.49 4.77
C HIS A 142 20.54 -0.32 5.34
N PRO A 143 21.61 -0.56 4.55
CA PRO A 143 22.73 -1.41 4.97
C PRO A 143 23.56 -0.83 6.11
N ASP A 144 23.32 0.43 6.47
CA ASP A 144 23.91 1.14 7.60
C ASP A 144 23.22 0.84 8.95
N ARG A 145 22.12 0.03 8.94
CA ARG A 145 21.28 -0.27 10.11
C ARG A 145 20.94 -1.76 10.21
N PRO A 146 20.73 -2.29 11.42
CA PRO A 146 20.38 -3.70 11.61
C PRO A 146 18.91 -4.02 11.36
N TRP A 147 18.08 -3.04 10.99
CA TRP A 147 16.62 -3.16 10.94
C TRP A 147 16.11 -4.35 10.10
N ALA A 148 16.77 -4.65 8.99
CA ALA A 148 16.39 -5.78 8.16
C ALA A 148 16.68 -7.10 8.87
N GLU A 149 17.85 -7.26 9.49
CA GLU A 149 18.22 -8.44 10.26
C GLU A 149 17.26 -8.65 11.43
N ASP A 150 16.95 -7.57 12.14
CA ASP A 150 16.03 -7.60 13.29
C ASP A 150 14.60 -7.99 12.89
N LEU A 151 14.09 -7.46 11.77
CA LEU A 151 12.73 -7.74 11.26
C LEU A 151 12.62 -9.09 10.52
N GLU A 152 13.71 -9.72 10.10
CA GLU A 152 13.68 -10.93 9.27
C GLU A 152 12.83 -12.06 9.88
N PRO A 153 12.90 -12.40 11.18
CA PRO A 153 12.08 -13.46 11.75
C PRO A 153 10.58 -13.21 11.55
N LEU A 154 10.14 -11.97 11.71
CA LEU A 154 8.73 -11.60 11.52
C LEU A 154 8.33 -11.66 10.04
N ALA A 155 9.17 -11.17 9.13
CA ALA A 155 8.95 -11.29 7.69
C ALA A 155 8.85 -12.76 7.25
N ARG A 156 9.71 -13.64 7.75
CA ARG A 156 9.66 -15.09 7.49
C ARG A 156 8.37 -15.72 8.00
N ALA A 157 7.88 -15.33 9.16
CA ALA A 157 6.61 -15.82 9.71
C ALA A 157 5.44 -15.47 8.77
N PHE A 158 5.35 -14.23 8.27
CA PHE A 158 4.29 -13.84 7.34
C PHE A 158 4.46 -14.46 5.95
N ALA A 159 5.68 -14.63 5.45
CA ALA A 159 5.94 -15.40 4.23
C ALA A 159 5.43 -16.83 4.34
N GLY A 160 5.67 -17.51 5.47
CA GLY A 160 5.13 -18.83 5.77
C GLY A 160 3.60 -18.87 5.81
N ARG A 161 2.95 -17.79 6.29
CA ARG A 161 1.48 -17.65 6.22
C ARG A 161 0.99 -17.56 4.78
N PHE A 162 1.65 -16.81 3.89
CA PHE A 162 1.33 -16.79 2.46
C PHE A 162 1.49 -18.16 1.81
N GLN A 163 2.59 -18.88 2.08
CA GLN A 163 2.85 -20.22 1.56
C GLN A 163 1.77 -21.23 2.00
N THR A 164 1.22 -21.06 3.20
CA THR A 164 0.16 -21.93 3.73
C THR A 164 -1.23 -21.54 3.22
N TYR A 165 -1.48 -20.25 3.03
CA TYR A 165 -2.78 -19.69 2.67
C TYR A 165 -3.09 -19.76 1.17
N LEU A 166 -2.17 -19.29 0.32
CA LEU A 166 -2.42 -19.20 -1.13
C LEU A 166 -2.83 -20.54 -1.77
N PRO A 167 -2.23 -21.71 -1.41
CA PRO A 167 -2.69 -22.98 -1.96
C PRO A 167 -4.12 -23.37 -1.57
N LYS A 168 -4.62 -22.89 -0.43
CA LYS A 168 -5.97 -23.17 0.08
C LYS A 168 -7.02 -22.23 -0.48
N LEU A 169 -6.62 -21.06 -0.97
CA LEU A 169 -7.53 -20.07 -1.50
C LEU A 169 -7.97 -20.49 -2.91
N THR A 170 -9.15 -21.08 -3.01
CA THR A 170 -9.70 -21.58 -4.29
C THR A 170 -10.03 -20.43 -5.24
N TYR A 171 -10.56 -19.33 -4.74
CA TYR A 171 -10.95 -18.16 -5.49
C TYR A 171 -10.27 -16.90 -4.95
N PRO A 172 -9.74 -16.00 -5.80
CA PRO A 172 -9.18 -14.74 -5.31
C PRO A 172 -10.27 -13.83 -4.74
N ILE A 173 -9.92 -13.06 -3.71
CA ILE A 173 -10.80 -12.03 -3.19
C ILE A 173 -10.52 -10.74 -3.97
N ARG A 174 -11.53 -10.23 -4.69
CA ARG A 174 -11.39 -9.13 -5.67
C ARG A 174 -11.89 -7.77 -5.16
N VAL A 175 -12.31 -7.68 -3.89
CA VAL A 175 -12.84 -6.43 -3.32
C VAL A 175 -11.76 -5.34 -3.28
N GLY A 176 -12.17 -4.08 -3.37
CA GLY A 176 -11.27 -2.93 -3.29
C GLY A 176 -10.87 -2.53 -1.86
N THR A 177 -10.75 -3.52 -0.94
CA THR A 177 -10.43 -3.29 0.47
C THR A 177 -9.29 -4.21 0.94
N HIS A 178 -9.01 -4.25 2.25
CA HIS A 178 -7.91 -5.00 2.88
C HIS A 178 -7.83 -6.49 2.50
N PHE A 179 -8.93 -7.09 2.02
CA PHE A 179 -8.93 -8.50 1.63
C PHE A 179 -8.45 -8.76 0.21
N ASN A 180 -8.09 -7.72 -0.56
CA ASN A 180 -7.71 -7.84 -1.97
C ASN A 180 -6.48 -8.73 -2.16
N THR A 181 -6.68 -9.85 -2.87
CA THR A 181 -5.62 -10.84 -3.10
C THR A 181 -4.54 -10.32 -4.06
N ALA A 182 -4.93 -9.61 -5.13
CA ALA A 182 -3.99 -9.12 -6.13
C ALA A 182 -3.02 -8.10 -5.54
N PHE A 183 -3.53 -7.13 -4.74
CA PHE A 183 -2.71 -6.16 -4.05
C PHE A 183 -1.68 -6.82 -3.12
N ALA A 184 -2.13 -7.77 -2.30
CA ALA A 184 -1.25 -8.47 -1.39
C ALA A 184 -0.16 -9.27 -2.13
N MET A 185 -0.51 -9.90 -3.25
CA MET A 185 0.44 -10.64 -4.08
C MET A 185 1.49 -9.72 -4.73
N ILE A 186 1.13 -8.48 -5.12
CA ILE A 186 2.09 -7.52 -5.67
C ILE A 186 3.21 -7.22 -4.67
N LEU A 187 2.85 -6.81 -3.44
CA LEU A 187 3.85 -6.47 -2.43
C LEU A 187 4.63 -7.69 -1.94
N ALA A 188 3.94 -8.83 -1.77
CA ALA A 188 4.59 -10.08 -1.37
C ALA A 188 5.58 -10.58 -2.42
N LEU A 189 5.30 -10.41 -3.73
CA LEU A 189 6.20 -10.80 -4.81
C LEU A 189 7.48 -9.95 -4.81
N GLU A 190 7.36 -8.63 -4.60
CA GLU A 190 8.52 -7.73 -4.55
C GLU A 190 9.52 -8.17 -3.44
N TRP A 191 8.99 -8.60 -2.30
CA TRP A 191 9.81 -9.16 -1.23
C TRP A 191 10.32 -10.57 -1.55
N ALA A 192 9.48 -11.42 -2.14
CA ALA A 192 9.79 -12.83 -2.34
C ALA A 192 10.89 -13.05 -3.40
N GLU A 193 10.94 -12.23 -4.45
CA GLU A 193 11.91 -12.38 -5.52
C GLU A 193 13.37 -12.48 -5.03
N PRO A 194 13.86 -11.59 -4.15
CA PRO A 194 15.20 -11.71 -3.60
C PRO A 194 15.31 -12.63 -2.38
N ASN A 195 14.22 -12.90 -1.65
CA ASN A 195 14.29 -13.53 -0.33
C ASN A 195 13.75 -14.97 -0.26
N ASP A 196 12.78 -15.32 -1.12
CA ASP A 196 12.09 -16.61 -1.09
C ASP A 196 11.56 -16.98 -2.49
N PRO A 197 12.41 -17.57 -3.35
CA PRO A 197 12.03 -17.97 -4.71
C PRO A 197 10.82 -18.92 -4.78
N LEU A 198 10.64 -19.77 -3.76
CA LEU A 198 9.48 -20.69 -3.72
C LEU A 198 8.17 -19.93 -3.52
N LEU A 199 8.17 -18.91 -2.67
CA LEU A 199 7.01 -18.03 -2.51
C LEU A 199 6.78 -17.20 -3.79
N ALA A 200 7.84 -16.71 -4.44
CA ALA A 200 7.72 -15.96 -5.68
C ALA A 200 7.09 -16.81 -6.80
N ASP A 201 7.52 -18.05 -6.95
CA ASP A 201 6.96 -18.97 -7.93
C ASP A 201 5.50 -19.34 -7.60
N LEU A 202 5.19 -19.60 -6.33
CA LEU A 202 3.81 -19.81 -5.87
C LEU A 202 2.90 -18.62 -6.22
N ILE A 203 3.36 -17.40 -5.98
CA ILE A 203 2.59 -16.18 -6.31
C ILE A 203 2.34 -16.09 -7.81
N ARG A 204 3.36 -16.33 -8.65
CA ARG A 204 3.23 -16.31 -10.12
C ARG A 204 2.25 -17.37 -10.63
N ASP A 205 2.31 -18.57 -10.08
CA ASP A 205 1.39 -19.64 -10.43
C ASP A 205 -0.05 -19.29 -10.03
N ARG A 206 -0.26 -18.81 -8.80
CA ARG A 206 -1.59 -18.41 -8.34
C ARG A 206 -2.15 -17.20 -9.11
N ALA A 207 -1.32 -16.22 -9.47
CA ALA A 207 -1.77 -15.11 -10.32
C ALA A 207 -2.26 -15.62 -11.70
N ARG A 208 -1.54 -16.55 -12.30
CA ARG A 208 -1.94 -17.19 -13.56
C ARG A 208 -3.25 -17.97 -13.44
N ASP A 209 -3.39 -18.75 -12.35
CA ASP A 209 -4.60 -19.54 -12.08
C ASP A 209 -5.82 -18.64 -11.84
N TYR A 210 -5.66 -17.56 -11.09
CA TYR A 210 -6.75 -16.68 -10.68
C TYR A 210 -7.21 -15.72 -11.80
N TYR A 211 -6.26 -15.14 -12.53
CA TYR A 211 -6.50 -13.99 -13.39
C TYR A 211 -6.17 -14.24 -14.87
N GLY A 212 -5.44 -15.30 -15.17
CA GLY A 212 -4.94 -15.54 -16.53
C GLY A 212 -6.02 -15.65 -17.59
N GLN A 213 -7.25 -16.04 -17.23
CA GLN A 213 -8.38 -16.18 -18.14
C GLN A 213 -9.35 -14.99 -18.12
N ASP A 214 -9.11 -13.99 -17.27
CA ASP A 214 -10.04 -12.85 -17.14
C ASP A 214 -10.00 -11.97 -18.39
N ARG A 215 -11.19 -11.62 -18.86
CA ARG A 215 -11.41 -10.83 -20.09
C ARG A 215 -12.57 -9.89 -19.89
N ARG A 216 -12.56 -8.74 -20.60
CA ARG A 216 -13.65 -7.78 -20.68
C ARG A 216 -14.14 -7.33 -19.30
N CYS A 217 -13.19 -6.92 -18.45
CA CYS A 217 -13.47 -6.45 -17.11
C CYS A 217 -14.47 -5.28 -17.13
N GLN A 218 -15.53 -5.38 -16.33
CA GLN A 218 -16.57 -4.34 -16.26
C GLN A 218 -16.24 -3.22 -15.29
N ALA A 219 -15.21 -3.41 -14.43
CA ALA A 219 -14.78 -2.46 -13.41
C ALA A 219 -15.96 -1.87 -12.61
N TRP A 220 -16.65 -2.72 -11.87
CA TRP A 220 -17.79 -2.37 -11.00
C TRP A 220 -17.30 -1.64 -9.75
N GLU A 221 -16.65 -0.52 -9.99
CA GLU A 221 -16.05 0.38 -9.00
C GLU A 221 -16.32 1.84 -9.37
N PRO A 222 -16.37 2.79 -8.39
CA PRO A 222 -16.05 2.60 -7.00
C PRO A 222 -17.18 1.95 -6.18
N GLY A 223 -16.83 1.08 -5.23
CA GLY A 223 -17.66 0.76 -4.07
C GLY A 223 -17.56 1.85 -3.01
N GLY A 224 -18.52 1.89 -2.06
CA GLY A 224 -18.64 3.01 -1.11
C GLY A 224 -17.50 3.15 -0.10
N ASP A 225 -16.68 2.11 0.12
CA ASP A 225 -15.55 2.08 1.06
C ASP A 225 -14.28 1.50 0.45
N GLU A 226 -14.16 1.50 -0.88
CA GLU A 226 -12.97 1.00 -1.56
C GLU A 226 -11.83 2.03 -1.54
N PHE A 227 -10.62 1.54 -1.29
CA PHE A 227 -9.38 2.31 -1.40
C PHE A 227 -8.38 1.68 -2.40
N LEU A 228 -8.72 0.53 -2.95
CA LEU A 228 -8.01 -0.15 -4.03
C LEU A 228 -8.94 -0.30 -5.23
N SER A 229 -8.42 -0.09 -6.42
CA SER A 229 -9.12 -0.49 -7.63
C SER A 229 -9.03 -1.99 -7.81
N SER A 230 -10.15 -2.70 -7.73
CA SER A 230 -10.18 -4.15 -7.96
C SER A 230 -9.64 -4.52 -9.34
N ALA A 231 -10.04 -3.77 -10.37
CA ALA A 231 -9.61 -4.03 -11.74
C ALA A 231 -8.13 -3.68 -11.98
N LEU A 232 -7.68 -2.50 -11.51
CA LEU A 232 -6.31 -2.06 -11.80
C LEU A 232 -5.27 -2.77 -10.93
N THR A 233 -5.58 -3.16 -9.69
CA THR A 233 -4.67 -4.01 -8.88
C THR A 233 -4.53 -5.40 -9.48
N GLU A 234 -5.60 -5.97 -10.04
CA GLU A 234 -5.52 -7.23 -10.79
C GLU A 234 -4.60 -7.06 -12.01
N ALA A 235 -4.78 -6.01 -12.80
CA ALA A 235 -3.93 -5.73 -13.96
C ALA A 235 -2.45 -5.53 -13.55
N LEU A 236 -2.19 -4.81 -12.46
CA LEU A 236 -0.83 -4.62 -11.97
C LEU A 236 -0.20 -5.92 -11.46
N CYS A 237 -0.98 -6.76 -10.78
CA CYS A 237 -0.54 -8.09 -10.35
C CYS A 237 -0.12 -8.93 -11.57
N MET A 238 -0.94 -8.94 -12.61
CA MET A 238 -0.62 -9.67 -13.86
C MET A 238 0.64 -9.13 -14.53
N ARG A 239 0.83 -7.80 -14.58
CA ARG A 239 2.07 -7.22 -15.10
C ARG A 239 3.31 -7.69 -14.32
N ARG A 240 3.24 -7.63 -12.99
CA ARG A 240 4.36 -7.99 -12.11
C ARG A 240 4.72 -9.48 -12.17
N THR A 241 3.75 -10.33 -12.49
CA THR A 241 3.93 -11.80 -12.45
C THR A 241 4.31 -12.42 -13.79
N GLN A 242 4.07 -11.77 -14.94
CA GLN A 242 4.27 -12.42 -16.26
C GLN A 242 5.18 -11.65 -17.23
N GLY A 243 5.61 -10.42 -16.90
CA GLY A 243 6.44 -9.58 -17.77
C GLY A 243 5.63 -8.82 -18.85
N ASP A 244 6.27 -7.83 -19.46
CA ASP A 244 5.58 -6.80 -20.25
C ASP A 244 4.93 -7.33 -21.55
N GLU A 245 5.54 -8.26 -22.27
CA GLU A 245 4.98 -8.78 -23.53
C GLU A 245 3.71 -9.62 -23.28
N ALA A 246 3.78 -10.56 -22.35
CA ALA A 246 2.65 -11.40 -21.98
C ALA A 246 1.53 -10.56 -21.36
N PHE A 247 1.90 -9.56 -20.55
CA PHE A 247 0.97 -8.59 -19.98
C PHE A 247 0.21 -7.82 -21.06
N ARG A 248 0.85 -7.27 -22.08
CA ARG A 248 0.17 -6.53 -23.16
C ARG A 248 -0.91 -7.40 -23.83
N GLY A 249 -0.58 -8.66 -24.15
CA GLY A 249 -1.53 -9.59 -24.77
C GLY A 249 -2.73 -9.89 -23.88
N TRP A 250 -2.50 -10.09 -22.58
CA TRP A 250 -3.55 -10.32 -21.60
C TRP A 250 -4.39 -9.06 -21.37
N PHE A 251 -3.74 -7.90 -21.18
CA PHE A 251 -4.37 -6.62 -20.87
C PHE A 251 -5.29 -6.11 -21.97
N ALA A 252 -4.89 -6.30 -23.25
CA ALA A 252 -5.75 -6.01 -24.39
C ALA A 252 -7.05 -6.83 -24.40
N GLY A 253 -7.05 -8.03 -23.86
CA GLY A 253 -8.26 -8.82 -23.67
C GLY A 253 -9.05 -8.45 -22.41
N PHE A 254 -8.35 -8.02 -21.36
CA PHE A 254 -8.93 -7.64 -20.08
C PHE A 254 -9.67 -6.29 -20.15
N LEU A 255 -9.07 -5.28 -20.79
CA LEU A 255 -9.65 -3.95 -21.03
C LEU A 255 -9.60 -3.61 -22.54
N PRO A 256 -10.42 -4.26 -23.38
CA PRO A 256 -10.29 -4.15 -24.84
C PRO A 256 -10.64 -2.76 -25.38
N ASP A 257 -11.44 -1.99 -24.68
CA ASP A 257 -11.94 -0.69 -25.11
C ASP A 257 -11.21 0.48 -24.41
N LEU A 258 -9.99 0.23 -23.92
CA LEU A 258 -9.20 1.20 -23.13
C LEU A 258 -8.97 2.52 -23.88
N ALA A 259 -8.64 2.45 -25.17
CA ALA A 259 -8.43 3.63 -26.01
C ALA A 259 -9.67 4.55 -26.09
N SER A 260 -10.86 3.97 -25.90
CA SER A 260 -12.12 4.71 -25.84
C SER A 260 -12.51 5.14 -24.43
N ARG A 261 -11.60 5.07 -23.46
CA ARG A 261 -11.80 5.36 -22.04
C ARG A 261 -12.97 4.53 -21.45
N ALA A 262 -13.01 3.25 -21.76
CA ALA A 262 -14.02 2.32 -21.26
C ALA A 262 -13.36 1.13 -20.50
N PRO A 263 -13.89 0.74 -19.34
CA PRO A 263 -15.03 1.30 -18.59
C PRO A 263 -14.76 2.72 -18.05
N PRO A 264 -15.73 3.65 -18.13
CA PRO A 264 -15.52 5.06 -17.76
C PRO A 264 -15.19 5.25 -16.27
N SER A 265 -15.63 4.33 -15.41
CA SER A 265 -15.36 4.36 -13.96
C SER A 265 -13.88 4.33 -13.61
N LEU A 266 -13.02 3.74 -14.44
CA LEU A 266 -11.59 3.70 -14.22
C LEU A 266 -10.86 5.03 -14.54
N PHE A 267 -11.51 5.90 -15.31
CA PHE A 267 -10.94 7.16 -15.80
C PHE A 267 -11.43 8.39 -15.04
N ALA A 268 -12.51 8.25 -14.27
CA ALA A 268 -13.07 9.33 -13.47
C ALA A 268 -12.64 9.18 -12.02
N PRO A 269 -11.99 10.21 -11.42
CA PRO A 269 -11.70 10.20 -9.99
C PRO A 269 -12.98 10.01 -9.15
N ALA A 270 -12.90 9.19 -8.11
CA ALA A 270 -13.98 9.02 -7.15
C ALA A 270 -14.19 10.30 -6.35
N THR A 271 -15.45 10.67 -6.11
CA THR A 271 -15.82 11.84 -5.31
C THR A 271 -15.93 11.46 -3.84
N VAL A 272 -15.24 12.21 -2.97
CA VAL A 272 -15.26 12.02 -1.52
C VAL A 272 -16.20 13.05 -0.90
N ALA A 273 -17.34 12.59 -0.40
CA ALA A 273 -18.38 13.48 0.15
C ALA A 273 -18.10 13.91 1.60
N ASP A 274 -17.45 13.05 2.39
CA ASP A 274 -17.11 13.31 3.80
C ASP A 274 -15.76 12.65 4.15
N ARG A 275 -14.76 13.46 4.46
CA ARG A 275 -13.41 12.99 4.83
C ARG A 275 -13.26 12.70 6.32
N SER A 276 -14.22 13.10 7.14
CA SER A 276 -14.25 12.77 8.56
C SER A 276 -14.77 11.35 8.83
N ASP A 277 -15.52 10.77 7.90
CA ASP A 277 -15.89 9.36 7.92
C ASP A 277 -14.77 8.49 7.35
N GLY A 278 -14.21 7.61 8.20
CA GLY A 278 -13.07 6.78 7.83
C GLY A 278 -13.31 5.83 6.64
N LYS A 279 -14.57 5.47 6.38
CA LYS A 279 -14.93 4.62 5.24
C LYS A 279 -15.10 5.43 3.95
N ILE A 280 -15.72 6.58 4.02
CA ILE A 280 -15.87 7.47 2.86
C ILE A 280 -14.51 8.06 2.45
N ALA A 281 -13.63 8.35 3.42
CA ALA A 281 -12.25 8.80 3.18
C ALA A 281 -11.40 7.77 2.40
N HIS A 282 -11.78 6.49 2.40
CA HIS A 282 -11.16 5.45 1.57
C HIS A 282 -11.13 5.81 0.08
N LEU A 283 -12.10 6.56 -0.41
CA LEU A 283 -12.18 6.96 -1.82
C LEU A 283 -11.03 7.90 -2.26
N ASP A 284 -10.43 8.67 -1.34
CA ASP A 284 -9.15 9.36 -1.64
C ASP A 284 -8.02 8.35 -1.87
N GLY A 285 -7.96 7.28 -1.08
CA GLY A 285 -7.03 6.17 -1.29
C GLY A 285 -7.28 5.43 -2.61
N LEU A 286 -8.53 5.26 -3.02
CA LEU A 286 -8.88 4.69 -4.32
C LEU A 286 -8.29 5.51 -5.46
N ASN A 287 -8.38 6.83 -5.41
CA ASN A 287 -7.78 7.70 -6.41
C ASN A 287 -6.25 7.54 -6.42
N LEU A 288 -5.60 7.55 -5.26
CA LEU A 288 -4.15 7.36 -5.15
C LEU A 288 -3.71 5.97 -5.63
N SER A 289 -4.43 4.90 -5.28
CA SER A 289 -4.11 3.54 -5.73
C SER A 289 -4.32 3.37 -7.24
N ARG A 290 -5.34 4.00 -7.82
CA ARG A 290 -5.54 4.03 -9.27
C ARG A 290 -4.39 4.76 -9.97
N ALA A 291 -3.96 5.91 -9.45
CA ALA A 291 -2.80 6.64 -9.98
C ALA A 291 -1.53 5.78 -9.95
N TRP A 292 -1.29 5.08 -8.83
CA TRP A 292 -0.19 4.13 -8.70
C TRP A 292 -0.25 3.03 -9.78
N CYS A 293 -1.40 2.40 -9.95
CA CYS A 293 -1.57 1.35 -10.95
C CYS A 293 -1.35 1.88 -12.37
N TRP A 294 -2.00 3.00 -12.73
CA TRP A 294 -1.89 3.61 -14.06
C TRP A 294 -0.45 3.95 -14.41
N ARG A 295 0.29 4.61 -13.51
CA ARG A 295 1.71 4.90 -13.71
C ARG A 295 2.55 3.64 -13.79
N SER A 296 2.29 2.67 -12.89
CA SER A 296 3.06 1.43 -12.84
C SER A 296 2.99 0.63 -14.13
N PHE A 297 1.88 0.59 -14.86
CA PHE A 297 1.83 -0.18 -16.10
C PHE A 297 1.95 0.65 -17.38
N ALA A 298 1.96 1.99 -17.31
CA ALA A 298 2.18 2.84 -18.47
C ALA A 298 3.45 2.48 -19.29
N PRO A 299 4.63 2.21 -18.67
CA PRO A 299 5.83 1.84 -19.42
C PRO A 299 5.70 0.54 -20.25
N ALA A 300 4.77 -0.35 -19.91
CA ALA A 300 4.53 -1.60 -20.62
C ALA A 300 3.54 -1.46 -21.77
N LEU A 301 2.86 -0.32 -21.90
CA LEU A 301 1.82 -0.08 -22.92
C LEU A 301 2.41 0.55 -24.20
N GLU A 302 1.66 0.47 -25.29
CA GLU A 302 1.96 1.22 -26.49
C GLU A 302 1.88 2.73 -26.22
N PRO A 303 2.66 3.56 -26.95
CA PRO A 303 2.85 4.99 -26.61
C PRO A 303 1.56 5.77 -26.38
N GLU A 304 0.55 5.61 -27.23
CA GLU A 304 -0.74 6.32 -27.09
C GLU A 304 -1.50 5.90 -25.84
N LEU A 305 -1.51 4.62 -25.51
CA LEU A 305 -2.13 4.10 -24.29
C LEU A 305 -1.30 4.46 -23.03
N ALA A 306 0.01 4.51 -23.14
CA ALA A 306 0.89 4.95 -22.09
C ALA A 306 0.65 6.42 -21.72
N ASP A 307 0.45 7.28 -22.72
CA ASP A 307 0.12 8.71 -22.51
C ASP A 307 -1.26 8.86 -21.86
N LEU A 308 -2.25 8.07 -22.32
CA LEU A 308 -3.57 8.03 -21.72
C LEU A 308 -3.49 7.60 -20.25
N ALA A 309 -2.72 6.54 -19.94
CA ALA A 309 -2.54 6.04 -18.57
C ALA A 309 -1.90 7.09 -17.67
N ARG A 310 -0.81 7.73 -18.11
CA ARG A 310 -0.15 8.82 -17.35
C ARG A 310 -1.09 9.98 -17.08
N LYS A 311 -1.80 10.47 -18.11
CA LYS A 311 -2.78 11.55 -17.95
C LYS A 311 -3.88 11.19 -16.96
N THR A 312 -4.39 9.95 -17.03
CA THR A 312 -5.42 9.47 -16.11
C THR A 312 -4.87 9.39 -14.67
N ALA A 313 -3.64 8.93 -14.50
CA ALA A 313 -2.98 8.93 -13.18
C ALA A 313 -2.88 10.34 -12.59
N ASP A 314 -2.52 11.33 -13.41
CA ASP A 314 -2.41 12.72 -12.97
C ASP A 314 -3.76 13.31 -12.57
N GLU A 315 -4.84 12.98 -13.30
CA GLU A 315 -6.21 13.37 -12.96
C GLU A 315 -6.62 12.79 -11.59
N HIS A 316 -6.29 11.54 -11.29
CA HIS A 316 -6.55 10.89 -10.01
C HIS A 316 -5.69 11.46 -8.87
N LEU A 317 -4.39 11.70 -9.10
CA LEU A 317 -3.50 12.34 -8.13
C LEU A 317 -3.98 13.74 -7.77
N ALA A 318 -4.33 14.56 -8.76
CA ALA A 318 -4.81 15.92 -8.54
C ALA A 318 -6.09 15.96 -7.68
N ALA A 319 -6.93 14.94 -7.78
CA ALA A 319 -8.17 14.86 -7.00
C ALA A 319 -7.94 14.58 -5.51
N SER A 320 -6.88 13.85 -5.13
CA SER A 320 -6.73 13.35 -3.75
C SER A 320 -5.44 13.79 -3.04
N LEU A 321 -4.37 14.12 -3.76
CA LEU A 321 -3.11 14.58 -3.17
C LEU A 321 -3.25 15.79 -2.23
N PRO A 322 -4.10 16.81 -2.51
CA PRO A 322 -4.34 17.92 -1.59
C PRO A 322 -4.96 17.51 -0.24
N HIS A 323 -5.60 16.33 -0.19
CA HIS A 323 -6.37 15.82 0.94
C HIS A 323 -5.64 14.75 1.76
N VAL A 324 -4.38 14.46 1.45
CA VAL A 324 -3.55 13.48 2.20
C VAL A 324 -3.35 13.87 3.67
N ALA A 325 -3.45 15.16 3.99
CA ALA A 325 -3.33 15.66 5.35
C ALA A 325 -4.50 16.58 5.70
N GLY A 326 -4.90 16.61 6.96
CA GLY A 326 -5.93 17.52 7.51
C GLY A 326 -7.05 16.82 8.26
N ASP A 327 -7.30 15.53 8.01
CA ASP A 327 -8.21 14.72 8.80
C ASP A 327 -7.53 13.41 9.21
N TYR A 328 -7.57 13.07 10.51
CA TYR A 328 -6.88 11.90 11.04
C TYR A 328 -7.34 10.58 10.39
N MET A 329 -8.61 10.49 9.98
CA MET A 329 -9.15 9.28 9.36
C MET A 329 -8.52 8.97 7.99
N GLY A 330 -7.99 9.99 7.29
CA GLY A 330 -7.18 9.82 6.07
C GLY A 330 -5.68 9.91 6.34
N GLU A 331 -5.28 10.84 7.20
CA GLU A 331 -3.89 11.25 7.43
C GLU A 331 -2.98 10.10 7.86
N HIS A 332 -3.48 9.16 8.68
CA HIS A 332 -2.68 8.06 9.20
C HIS A 332 -2.28 7.00 8.15
N TRP A 333 -2.77 7.08 6.90
CA TRP A 333 -2.47 6.07 5.88
C TRP A 333 -2.36 6.58 4.44
N LEU A 334 -3.05 7.67 4.05
CA LEU A 334 -3.09 8.17 2.66
C LEU A 334 -1.69 8.57 2.14
N ALA A 335 -0.80 9.08 3.02
CA ALA A 335 0.55 9.46 2.63
C ALA A 335 1.35 8.30 2.02
N THR A 336 1.12 7.07 2.48
CA THR A 336 1.75 5.86 1.94
C THR A 336 1.32 5.61 0.50
N PHE A 337 0.03 5.69 0.22
CA PHE A 337 -0.50 5.54 -1.16
C PHE A 337 -0.09 6.69 -2.08
N ALA A 338 0.01 7.90 -1.53
CA ALA A 338 0.55 9.03 -2.30
C ALA A 338 2.00 8.78 -2.72
N VAL A 339 2.85 8.25 -1.83
CA VAL A 339 4.24 7.91 -2.17
C VAL A 339 4.29 6.79 -3.21
N LEU A 340 3.50 5.72 -3.06
CA LEU A 340 3.41 4.68 -4.09
C LEU A 340 3.08 5.25 -5.48
N ALA A 341 2.12 6.19 -5.53
CA ALA A 341 1.70 6.79 -6.79
C ALA A 341 2.71 7.79 -7.36
N LEU A 342 3.44 8.51 -6.52
CA LEU A 342 4.42 9.53 -6.95
C LEU A 342 5.74 8.92 -7.40
N GLU A 343 6.08 7.70 -6.96
CA GLU A 343 7.31 6.99 -7.33
C GLU A 343 7.13 5.98 -8.48
N ALA A 344 5.92 5.74 -8.96
CA ALA A 344 5.59 4.69 -9.95
C ALA A 344 5.95 5.08 -11.43
#